data_e30befc60daac105190e677234fe31e5
#
_entry.id   e30befc60daac105190e677234fe31e5
#
_cell.length_a   1.000
_cell.length_b   1.000
_cell.length_c   1.000
_cell.angle_alpha   90.00
_cell.angle_beta   90.00
_cell.angle_gamma   90.00
#
_symmetry.space_group_name_H-M   'P 1'
#
loop_
_entity.id
_entity.type
_entity.pdbx_description
1 polymer ?
#
loop_
_entity_poly.entity_id
_entity_poly.type
_entity_poly.pdbx_seq_one_letter_code
_entity_poly.pdbx_strand_id
1 'polypeptide(L)'
;MQEYDFTYSGYDGASKTPAEKEASFIRMLDKLESGKRYMFLDHPALDNEEMKTVGHIGYENVAMDRQGVTDLFTSPKVKQALKDKNIDLISYNDLTKELPRAEASKTLDKAFGNYLRAVKKADQDLHSIMILQHGKVVEEQWLGEGDRHTPHVLNSVSKTFTATAIGFAVAGGKFK
;
A
#
# COMPACT_ATOMS: atom_id res chain seq x y z
N MET A 1 -6.94 15.20 -4.02
CA MET A 1 -6.30 14.02 -3.42
C MET A 1 -7.36 13.36 -2.56
N GLN A 2 -7.64 12.06 -2.73
CA GLN A 2 -8.59 11.38 -1.86
C GLN A 2 -7.91 11.16 -0.50
N GLU A 3 -8.43 11.79 0.54
CA GLU A 3 -8.13 11.38 1.90
C GLU A 3 -8.78 10.01 2.11
N TYR A 4 -7.96 9.01 2.35
CA TYR A 4 -8.45 7.73 2.85
C TYR A 4 -8.75 7.92 4.33
N ASP A 5 -10.03 7.92 4.66
CA ASP A 5 -10.47 8.02 6.05
C ASP A 5 -10.23 6.67 6.75
N PHE A 6 -9.07 6.52 7.35
CA PHE A 6 -8.76 5.39 8.23
C PHE A 6 -8.03 5.86 9.49
N THR A 7 -8.28 5.15 10.58
CA THR A 7 -7.61 5.35 11.86
C THR A 7 -6.47 4.34 12.00
N TYR A 8 -5.29 4.80 12.41
CA TYR A 8 -4.22 3.88 12.80
C TYR A 8 -4.57 3.18 14.09
N SER A 9 -4.41 1.86 14.11
CA SER A 9 -4.55 1.03 15.30
C SER A 9 -3.24 0.30 15.60
N GLY A 10 -3.02 -0.02 16.87
CA GLY A 10 -1.85 -0.74 17.33
C GLY A 10 -2.26 -1.84 18.32
N TYR A 11 -1.27 -2.55 18.86
CA TYR A 11 -1.51 -3.56 19.87
C TYR A 11 -2.21 -2.98 21.11
N ASP A 12 -3.18 -3.71 21.63
CA ASP A 12 -3.85 -3.37 22.89
C ASP A 12 -3.20 -4.08 24.06
N GLY A 13 -2.03 -3.59 24.48
CA GLY A 13 -1.24 -4.13 25.57
C GLY A 13 0.14 -4.65 25.16
N ALA A 14 0.68 -5.62 25.92
CA ALA A 14 2.00 -6.17 25.66
C ALA A 14 2.08 -6.86 24.28
N SER A 15 3.22 -6.70 23.62
CA SER A 15 3.48 -7.22 22.27
C SER A 15 4.95 -7.66 22.07
N LYS A 16 5.63 -8.05 23.16
CA LYS A 16 7.04 -8.45 23.11
C LYS A 16 7.25 -9.90 22.67
N THR A 17 6.27 -10.75 22.89
CA THR A 17 6.31 -12.16 22.50
C THR A 17 5.23 -12.47 21.46
N PRO A 18 5.36 -13.55 20.66
CA PRO A 18 4.33 -13.95 19.70
C PRO A 18 2.95 -14.12 20.35
N ALA A 19 2.89 -14.73 21.54
CA ALA A 19 1.64 -14.93 22.27
C ALA A 19 1.03 -13.61 22.75
N GLU A 20 1.84 -12.66 23.21
CA GLU A 20 1.39 -11.33 23.59
C GLU A 20 0.89 -10.56 22.36
N LYS A 21 1.60 -10.63 21.22
CA LYS A 21 1.17 -10.02 19.96
C LYS A 21 -0.22 -10.54 19.54
N GLU A 22 -0.41 -11.85 19.50
CA GLU A 22 -1.70 -12.47 19.16
C GLU A 22 -2.81 -12.01 20.10
N ALA A 23 -2.60 -12.09 21.41
CA ALA A 23 -3.60 -11.71 22.40
C ALA A 23 -3.92 -10.20 22.36
N SER A 24 -2.90 -9.35 22.23
CA SER A 24 -3.07 -7.89 22.14
C SER A 24 -3.75 -7.45 20.86
N PHE A 25 -3.44 -8.11 19.75
CA PHE A 25 -4.10 -7.86 18.47
C PHE A 25 -5.58 -8.21 18.54
N ILE A 26 -5.92 -9.40 19.07
CA ILE A 26 -7.32 -9.83 19.22
C ILE A 26 -8.09 -8.84 20.11
N ARG A 27 -7.51 -8.38 21.23
CA ARG A 27 -8.13 -7.36 22.08
C ARG A 27 -8.31 -6.02 21.35
N MET A 28 -7.36 -5.63 20.51
CA MET A 28 -7.49 -4.43 19.67
C MET A 28 -8.70 -4.54 18.74
N LEU A 29 -8.94 -5.72 18.15
CA LEU A 29 -10.11 -5.94 17.30
C LEU A 29 -11.44 -5.69 18.05
N ASP A 30 -11.49 -5.89 19.38
CA ASP A 30 -12.69 -5.61 20.20
C ASP A 30 -13.04 -4.11 20.29
N LYS A 31 -12.07 -3.25 20.00
CA LYS A 31 -12.21 -1.80 20.07
C LYS A 31 -12.58 -1.15 18.74
N LEU A 32 -12.61 -1.93 17.67
CA LEU A 32 -12.94 -1.42 16.35
C LEU A 32 -14.44 -1.14 16.23
N GLU A 33 -14.77 -0.03 15.62
CA GLU A 33 -16.16 0.42 15.43
C GLU A 33 -16.65 0.02 14.03
N SER A 34 -17.89 -0.49 13.97
CA SER A 34 -18.51 -0.87 12.70
C SER A 34 -18.61 0.31 11.73
N GLY A 35 -18.36 0.05 10.44
CA GLY A 35 -18.42 1.05 9.37
C GLY A 35 -17.22 1.97 9.29
N LYS A 36 -16.23 1.83 10.18
CA LYS A 36 -14.97 2.58 10.13
C LYS A 36 -13.85 1.75 9.48
N ARG A 37 -12.84 2.43 8.99
CA ARG A 37 -11.63 1.84 8.40
C ARG A 37 -10.46 2.02 9.34
N TYR A 38 -9.68 0.96 9.48
CA TYR A 38 -8.49 0.94 10.34
C TYR A 38 -7.28 0.44 9.57
N MET A 39 -6.13 0.97 9.93
CA MET A 39 -4.85 0.48 9.45
C MET A 39 -4.03 -0.01 10.63
N PHE A 40 -3.66 -1.27 10.60
CA PHE A 40 -2.66 -1.85 11.48
C PHE A 40 -1.38 -2.05 10.67
N LEU A 41 -0.27 -1.51 11.16
CA LEU A 41 1.03 -1.56 10.48
C LEU A 41 2.02 -2.29 11.37
N ASP A 42 2.64 -3.32 10.83
CA ASP A 42 3.77 -4.00 11.46
C ASP A 42 4.70 -4.63 10.41
N HIS A 43 5.82 -5.18 10.83
CA HIS A 43 6.90 -5.63 9.96
C HIS A 43 7.13 -7.16 10.08
N PRO A 44 6.41 -7.99 9.32
CA PRO A 44 6.63 -9.43 9.34
C PRO A 44 7.96 -9.81 8.69
N ALA A 45 8.65 -10.78 9.30
CA ALA A 45 9.78 -11.46 8.68
C ALA A 45 9.94 -12.85 9.30
N LEU A 46 10.79 -13.69 8.69
CA LEU A 46 11.17 -14.99 9.26
C LEU A 46 12.40 -14.83 10.18
N ASP A 47 12.42 -15.54 11.30
CA ASP A 47 13.61 -15.65 12.13
C ASP A 47 14.60 -16.63 11.50
N ASN A 48 15.42 -16.10 10.59
CA ASN A 48 16.47 -16.83 9.89
C ASN A 48 17.81 -16.11 10.04
N GLU A 49 18.88 -16.75 9.57
CA GLU A 49 20.25 -16.23 9.73
C GLU A 49 20.44 -14.85 9.07
N GLU A 50 19.77 -14.59 7.95
CA GLU A 50 19.82 -13.29 7.30
C GLU A 50 19.16 -12.21 8.15
N MET A 51 17.96 -12.45 8.68
CA MET A 51 17.24 -11.48 9.51
C MET A 51 17.92 -11.23 10.85
N LYS A 52 18.66 -12.20 11.41
CA LYS A 52 19.46 -12.03 12.63
C LYS A 52 20.61 -11.04 12.50
N THR A 53 21.01 -10.72 11.26
CA THR A 53 22.02 -9.69 11.00
C THR A 53 21.44 -8.28 11.07
N VAL A 54 20.11 -8.15 11.10
CA VAL A 54 19.39 -6.88 11.17
C VAL A 54 19.12 -6.53 12.62
N GLY A 55 19.55 -5.35 13.05
CA GLY A 55 19.32 -4.84 14.38
C GLY A 55 20.09 -3.58 14.65
N HIS A 56 19.85 -3.00 15.82
CA HIS A 56 20.59 -1.86 16.31
C HIS A 56 20.57 -1.86 17.85
N ILE A 57 21.40 -1.03 18.46
CA ILE A 57 21.45 -0.90 19.93
C ILE A 57 20.06 -0.57 20.48
N GLY A 58 19.55 -1.43 21.37
CA GLY A 58 18.22 -1.33 21.98
C GLY A 58 17.12 -2.06 21.21
N TYR A 59 17.43 -2.65 20.05
CA TYR A 59 16.53 -3.52 19.30
C TYR A 59 17.32 -4.66 18.64
N GLU A 60 17.90 -5.51 19.49
CA GLU A 60 18.74 -6.64 19.08
C GLU A 60 17.93 -7.86 18.63
N ASN A 61 16.69 -7.99 19.10
CA ASN A 61 15.83 -9.15 18.86
C ASN A 61 14.91 -8.97 17.65
N VAL A 62 15.35 -8.24 16.63
CA VAL A 62 14.54 -7.89 15.44
C VAL A 62 13.97 -9.14 14.75
N ALA A 63 14.80 -10.16 14.54
CA ALA A 63 14.39 -11.39 13.83
C ALA A 63 13.24 -12.10 14.56
N MET A 64 13.40 -12.32 15.85
CA MET A 64 12.39 -12.98 16.68
C MET A 64 11.11 -12.12 16.81
N ASP A 65 11.24 -10.81 16.96
CA ASP A 65 10.11 -9.91 17.07
C ASP A 65 9.28 -9.92 15.78
N ARG A 66 9.92 -9.87 14.63
CA ARG A 66 9.27 -9.90 13.30
C ARG A 66 8.70 -11.26 12.94
N GLN A 67 9.34 -12.35 13.39
CA GLN A 67 8.74 -13.69 13.32
C GLN A 67 7.42 -13.72 14.07
N GLY A 68 7.35 -13.13 15.26
CA GLY A 68 6.11 -13.00 16.02
C GLY A 68 5.00 -12.26 15.27
N VAL A 69 5.35 -11.30 14.39
CA VAL A 69 4.39 -10.62 13.49
C VAL A 69 3.93 -11.58 12.39
N THR A 70 4.85 -12.36 11.82
CA THR A 70 4.51 -13.39 10.83
C THR A 70 3.56 -14.44 11.42
N ASP A 71 3.84 -14.91 12.63
CA ASP A 71 2.99 -15.85 13.36
C ASP A 71 1.60 -15.27 13.62
N LEU A 72 1.53 -14.00 14.01
CA LEU A 72 0.29 -13.26 14.21
C LEU A 72 -0.57 -13.26 12.93
N PHE A 73 -0.01 -12.84 11.79
CA PHE A 73 -0.77 -12.71 10.55
C PHE A 73 -1.14 -14.06 9.91
N THR A 74 -0.45 -15.12 10.29
CA THR A 74 -0.77 -16.48 9.85
C THR A 74 -1.62 -17.26 10.86
N SER A 75 -1.85 -16.74 12.07
CA SER A 75 -2.56 -17.41 13.16
C SER A 75 -4.00 -17.79 12.78
N PRO A 76 -4.38 -19.06 12.96
CA PRO A 76 -5.77 -19.48 12.81
C PRO A 76 -6.73 -18.78 13.78
N LYS A 77 -6.28 -18.45 14.99
CA LYS A 77 -7.09 -17.74 15.99
C LYS A 77 -7.39 -16.31 15.56
N VAL A 78 -6.38 -15.61 14.99
CA VAL A 78 -6.58 -14.26 14.45
C VAL A 78 -7.53 -14.30 13.26
N LYS A 79 -7.36 -15.25 12.35
CA LYS A 79 -8.28 -15.44 11.21
C LYS A 79 -9.71 -15.72 11.67
N GLN A 80 -9.88 -16.51 12.73
CA GLN A 80 -11.19 -16.79 13.30
C GLN A 80 -11.78 -15.53 13.96
N ALA A 81 -10.99 -14.79 14.75
CA ALA A 81 -11.44 -13.57 15.40
C ALA A 81 -11.90 -12.49 14.38
N LEU A 82 -11.21 -12.34 13.25
CA LEU A 82 -11.62 -11.45 12.16
C LEU A 82 -12.99 -11.86 11.60
N LYS A 83 -13.21 -13.16 11.38
CA LYS A 83 -14.50 -13.70 10.89
C LYS A 83 -15.62 -13.48 11.91
N ASP A 84 -15.38 -13.82 13.17
CA ASP A 84 -16.38 -13.72 14.25
C ASP A 84 -16.85 -12.27 14.46
N LYS A 85 -15.97 -11.32 14.18
CA LYS A 85 -16.24 -9.89 14.28
C LYS A 85 -16.72 -9.25 12.97
N ASN A 86 -16.86 -10.06 11.91
CA ASN A 86 -17.25 -9.58 10.58
C ASN A 86 -16.36 -8.44 10.08
N ILE A 87 -15.03 -8.61 10.23
CA ILE A 87 -14.03 -7.64 9.79
C ILE A 87 -13.54 -8.02 8.39
N ASP A 88 -13.74 -7.14 7.43
CA ASP A 88 -13.26 -7.29 6.07
C ASP A 88 -11.81 -6.77 5.97
N LEU A 89 -10.91 -7.64 5.50
CA LEU A 89 -9.56 -7.23 5.11
C LEU A 89 -9.63 -6.66 3.69
N ILE A 90 -9.23 -5.42 3.56
CA ILE A 90 -9.25 -4.70 2.29
C ILE A 90 -7.83 -4.28 1.89
N SER A 91 -7.61 -4.18 0.61
CA SER A 91 -6.40 -3.63 0.01
C SER A 91 -6.59 -2.15 -0.35
N TYR A 92 -5.51 -1.45 -0.68
CA TYR A 92 -5.63 -0.10 -1.26
C TYR A 92 -6.42 -0.10 -2.56
N ASN A 93 -6.41 -1.20 -3.31
CA ASN A 93 -7.20 -1.31 -4.53
C ASN A 93 -8.71 -1.27 -4.26
N ASP A 94 -9.16 -1.82 -3.13
CA ASP A 94 -10.56 -1.77 -2.71
C ASP A 94 -10.99 -0.37 -2.25
N LEU A 95 -10.02 0.49 -1.92
CA LEU A 95 -10.24 1.89 -1.55
C LEU A 95 -10.19 2.83 -2.76
N THR A 96 -9.59 2.41 -3.85
CA THR A 96 -9.51 3.21 -5.07
C THR A 96 -10.88 3.25 -5.74
N LYS A 97 -11.56 4.39 -5.65
CA LYS A 97 -12.57 4.71 -6.65
C LYS A 97 -11.84 4.85 -7.97
N GLU A 98 -12.39 4.29 -9.03
CA GLU A 98 -11.88 4.59 -10.37
C GLU A 98 -11.78 6.12 -10.53
N LEU A 99 -10.65 6.57 -11.04
CA LEU A 99 -10.48 7.99 -11.33
C LEU A 99 -11.58 8.40 -12.32
N PRO A 100 -12.24 9.55 -12.08
CA PRO A 100 -13.26 10.02 -13.01
C PRO A 100 -12.66 10.16 -14.40
N ARG A 101 -13.41 9.74 -15.41
CA ARG A 101 -13.01 9.79 -16.82
C ARG A 101 -13.72 10.92 -17.53
N ALA A 102 -13.08 11.46 -18.55
CA ALA A 102 -13.68 12.38 -19.50
C ALA A 102 -13.18 12.04 -20.92
N GLU A 103 -13.93 12.43 -21.92
CA GLU A 103 -13.48 12.31 -23.30
C GLU A 103 -12.30 13.26 -23.56
N ALA A 104 -11.29 12.75 -24.27
CA ALA A 104 -10.21 13.57 -24.77
C ALA A 104 -10.73 14.57 -25.82
N SER A 105 -10.13 15.74 -25.87
CA SER A 105 -10.37 16.61 -27.00
C SER A 105 -9.83 15.98 -28.30
N LYS A 106 -10.44 16.26 -29.45
CA LYS A 106 -9.97 15.76 -30.75
C LYS A 106 -8.49 16.07 -31.02
N THR A 107 -8.00 17.19 -30.51
CA THR A 107 -6.58 17.57 -30.60
C THR A 107 -5.71 16.68 -29.75
N LEU A 108 -6.13 16.37 -28.49
CA LEU A 108 -5.40 15.51 -27.59
C LEU A 108 -5.39 14.06 -28.09
N ASP A 109 -6.54 13.53 -28.50
CA ASP A 109 -6.67 12.19 -29.09
C ASP A 109 -5.73 12.01 -30.29
N LYS A 110 -5.72 12.98 -31.24
CA LYS A 110 -4.79 12.96 -32.36
C LYS A 110 -3.32 13.01 -31.93
N ALA A 111 -2.99 13.86 -30.95
CA ALA A 111 -1.62 13.99 -30.45
C ALA A 111 -1.18 12.69 -29.73
N PHE A 112 -2.07 12.09 -28.95
CA PHE A 112 -1.83 10.83 -28.28
C PHE A 112 -1.56 9.68 -29.26
N GLY A 113 -2.40 9.55 -30.31
CA GLY A 113 -2.18 8.59 -31.36
C GLY A 113 -0.87 8.80 -32.14
N ASN A 114 -0.45 10.07 -32.36
CA ASN A 114 0.85 10.38 -32.95
C ASN A 114 2.01 9.95 -32.05
N TYR A 115 1.89 10.21 -30.74
CA TYR A 115 2.87 9.81 -29.75
C TYR A 115 3.06 8.29 -29.71
N LEU A 116 1.98 7.52 -29.65
CA LEU A 116 2.05 6.05 -29.63
C LEU A 116 2.72 5.49 -30.89
N ARG A 117 2.44 6.09 -32.06
CA ARG A 117 3.14 5.72 -33.31
C ARG A 117 4.64 6.03 -33.28
N ALA A 118 5.01 7.17 -32.68
CA ALA A 118 6.41 7.56 -32.55
C ALA A 118 7.16 6.61 -31.60
N VAL A 119 6.57 6.25 -30.45
CA VAL A 119 7.08 5.28 -29.49
C VAL A 119 7.34 3.93 -30.18
N LYS A 120 6.33 3.43 -30.91
CA LYS A 120 6.46 2.17 -31.66
C LYS A 120 7.56 2.23 -32.72
N LYS A 121 7.65 3.33 -33.47
CA LYS A 121 8.69 3.53 -34.48
C LYS A 121 10.09 3.61 -33.90
N ALA A 122 10.22 4.15 -32.70
CA ALA A 122 11.49 4.26 -31.96
C ALA A 122 11.86 2.98 -31.21
N ASP A 123 11.06 1.92 -31.33
CA ASP A 123 11.24 0.63 -30.64
C ASP A 123 11.42 0.81 -29.13
N GLN A 124 10.62 1.70 -28.54
CA GLN A 124 10.64 1.95 -27.11
C GLN A 124 9.68 1.00 -26.38
N ASP A 125 10.16 0.39 -25.33
CA ASP A 125 9.38 -0.49 -24.46
C ASP A 125 8.51 0.34 -23.49
N LEU A 126 7.28 0.62 -23.93
CA LEU A 126 6.27 1.33 -23.14
C LEU A 126 5.16 0.38 -22.73
N HIS A 127 5.01 0.15 -21.42
CA HIS A 127 4.02 -0.78 -20.88
C HIS A 127 2.65 -0.11 -20.63
N SER A 128 2.66 1.14 -20.21
CA SER A 128 1.41 1.88 -19.98
C SER A 128 1.62 3.39 -20.06
N ILE A 129 0.56 4.09 -20.36
CA ILE A 129 0.50 5.54 -20.29
C ILE A 129 -0.88 5.97 -19.85
N MET A 130 -0.96 6.95 -18.96
CA MET A 130 -2.20 7.60 -18.52
C MET A 130 -2.03 9.10 -18.56
N ILE A 131 -3.03 9.79 -19.07
CA ILE A 131 -3.07 11.26 -19.10
C ILE A 131 -4.22 11.73 -18.22
N LEU A 132 -3.88 12.52 -17.21
CA LEU A 132 -4.84 13.22 -16.36
C LEU A 132 -4.94 14.69 -16.79
N GLN A 133 -6.16 15.16 -16.98
CA GLN A 133 -6.44 16.57 -17.21
C GLN A 133 -7.59 17.01 -16.31
N HIS A 134 -7.38 18.08 -15.55
CA HIS A 134 -8.36 18.61 -14.60
C HIS A 134 -8.94 17.55 -13.64
N GLY A 135 -8.07 16.64 -13.15
CA GLY A 135 -8.43 15.57 -12.21
C GLY A 135 -9.21 14.39 -12.82
N LYS A 136 -9.32 14.34 -14.15
CA LYS A 136 -9.99 13.25 -14.88
C LYS A 136 -9.01 12.54 -15.80
N VAL A 137 -9.13 11.22 -15.92
CA VAL A 137 -8.40 10.45 -16.93
C VAL A 137 -9.04 10.74 -18.30
N VAL A 138 -8.26 11.26 -19.21
CA VAL A 138 -8.70 11.58 -20.58
C VAL A 138 -8.15 10.60 -21.60
N GLU A 139 -7.00 9.97 -21.31
CA GLU A 139 -6.41 8.90 -22.13
C GLU A 139 -5.76 7.87 -21.21
N GLU A 140 -5.87 6.60 -21.55
CA GLU A 140 -5.20 5.50 -20.89
C GLU A 140 -4.97 4.36 -21.88
N GLN A 141 -3.74 3.88 -21.98
CA GLN A 141 -3.36 2.79 -22.87
C GLN A 141 -2.40 1.83 -22.16
N TRP A 142 -2.66 0.55 -22.31
CA TRP A 142 -1.78 -0.55 -21.90
C TRP A 142 -1.17 -1.17 -23.14
N LEU A 143 0.12 -1.47 -23.11
CA LEU A 143 0.92 -1.88 -24.27
C LEU A 143 1.74 -3.11 -23.93
N GLY A 144 2.10 -3.89 -24.96
CA GLY A 144 2.85 -5.11 -24.78
C GLY A 144 2.13 -6.13 -23.89
N GLU A 145 2.84 -6.65 -22.90
CA GLU A 145 2.28 -7.57 -21.88
C GLU A 145 1.69 -6.85 -20.66
N GLY A 146 1.63 -5.51 -20.71
CA GLY A 146 1.08 -4.68 -19.62
C GLY A 146 -0.45 -4.67 -19.63
N ASP A 147 -1.03 -4.78 -18.45
CA ASP A 147 -2.45 -4.53 -18.21
C ASP A 147 -2.63 -3.69 -16.93
N ARG A 148 -3.88 -3.35 -16.60
CA ARG A 148 -4.22 -2.56 -15.41
C ARG A 148 -3.75 -3.19 -14.09
N HIS A 149 -3.60 -4.49 -14.05
CA HIS A 149 -3.32 -5.25 -12.83
C HIS A 149 -1.88 -5.78 -12.78
N THR A 150 -1.11 -5.59 -13.85
CA THR A 150 0.29 -6.00 -13.91
C THR A 150 1.16 -5.08 -13.05
N PRO A 151 1.80 -5.58 -11.98
CA PRO A 151 2.71 -4.78 -11.17
C PRO A 151 3.95 -4.37 -12.00
N HIS A 152 4.34 -3.12 -11.86
CA HIS A 152 5.55 -2.59 -12.49
C HIS A 152 6.58 -2.18 -11.46
N VAL A 153 7.86 -2.44 -11.75
CA VAL A 153 8.98 -1.96 -10.94
C VAL A 153 9.10 -0.45 -11.14
N LEU A 154 8.87 0.30 -10.08
CA LEU A 154 8.87 1.78 -10.12
C LEU A 154 10.27 2.39 -10.15
N ASN A 155 11.31 1.63 -9.78
CA ASN A 155 12.68 2.15 -9.65
C ASN A 155 12.70 3.50 -8.89
N SER A 156 13.36 4.52 -9.43
CA SER A 156 13.45 5.83 -8.79
C SER A 156 12.15 6.64 -8.76
N VAL A 157 11.11 6.24 -9.49
CA VAL A 157 9.78 6.87 -9.38
C VAL A 157 9.22 6.68 -7.95
N SER A 158 9.59 5.61 -7.25
CA SER A 158 9.25 5.41 -5.84
C SER A 158 9.67 6.57 -4.93
N LYS A 159 10.73 7.32 -5.28
CA LYS A 159 11.18 8.51 -4.54
C LYS A 159 10.14 9.63 -4.55
N THR A 160 9.34 9.73 -5.60
CA THR A 160 8.23 10.71 -5.68
C THR A 160 7.19 10.43 -4.60
N PHE A 161 6.86 9.15 -4.38
CA PHE A 161 5.93 8.75 -3.32
C PHE A 161 6.52 9.05 -1.94
N THR A 162 7.80 8.75 -1.72
CA THR A 162 8.52 9.06 -0.47
C THR A 162 8.54 10.57 -0.22
N ALA A 163 8.89 11.37 -1.22
CA ALA A 163 8.93 12.83 -1.10
C ALA A 163 7.55 13.41 -0.79
N THR A 164 6.50 12.88 -1.41
CA THR A 164 5.11 13.28 -1.14
C THR A 164 4.71 12.95 0.29
N ALA A 165 5.04 11.75 0.78
CA ALA A 165 4.76 11.34 2.16
C ALA A 165 5.48 12.25 3.18
N ILE A 166 6.76 12.59 2.92
CA ILE A 166 7.51 13.56 3.73
C ILE A 166 6.83 14.94 3.69
N GLY A 167 6.40 15.39 2.52
CA GLY A 167 5.67 16.65 2.37
C GLY A 167 4.41 16.71 3.23
N PHE A 168 3.65 15.63 3.32
CA PHE A 168 2.49 15.54 4.22
C PHE A 168 2.90 15.58 5.69
N ALA A 169 3.97 14.89 6.05
CA ALA A 169 4.46 14.91 7.42
C ALA A 169 4.93 16.31 7.85
N VAL A 170 5.59 17.06 6.94
CA VAL A 170 5.95 18.45 7.15
C VAL A 170 4.72 19.33 7.27
N ALA A 171 3.76 19.21 6.35
CA ALA A 171 2.52 19.98 6.40
C ALA A 171 1.69 19.68 7.68
N GLY A 172 1.75 18.44 8.16
CA GLY A 172 1.14 18.00 9.42
C GLY A 172 1.95 18.35 10.68
N GLY A 173 3.06 19.12 10.57
CA GLY A 173 3.88 19.53 11.70
C GLY A 173 4.67 18.37 12.37
N LYS A 174 4.84 17.24 11.70
CA LYS A 174 5.58 16.07 12.23
C LYS A 174 7.08 16.22 12.08
N PHE A 175 7.54 17.07 11.17
CA PHE A 175 8.93 17.50 11.02
C PHE A 175 9.01 19.01 11.09
N LYS A 176 10.12 19.51 11.67
CA LYS A 176 10.51 20.93 11.70
C LYS A 176 11.67 21.14 10.76
#